data_918e87458b0071499fcf551355af20f6
#
_entry.id   918e87458b0071499fcf551355af20f6
#
_cell.length_a   1.000
_cell.length_b   1.000
_cell.length_c   1.000
_cell.angle_alpha   90.00
_cell.angle_beta   90.00
_cell.angle_gamma   90.00
#
_symmetry.space_group_name_H-M   'P 1'
#
loop_
_entity.id
_entity.type
_entity.pdbx_description
1 polymer ?
#
loop_
_entity_poly.entity_id
_entity_poly.type
_entity_poly.pdbx_seq_one_letter_code
_entity_poly.pdbx_strand_id
1 'polypeptide(L)'
;MLDLPRLKRIRLMKRPIGQVFFGHTVLMPSYSRLPGVDIQIEGIDNIPDEPVIYAMNHTDRFNYFPFMYKMWKLKERYITVWVKGKYYENPVVGTFMELTSNLPTVSRGYIITKDFTLTLERRPTEAEYDTLRALVNSAADPDEAASTVDTSGIPPELLTTKRDILGVQFDPRRQSYEDAINGVFDAMMRQFVKLNERSFELGLDLLVFPQGTRSIRLPKGRIGMMEVAMRYRKTIVPIGCNGCDLVYTGSLPIAKKGAIVYRVGTPITYDDLSEFHINEPYEPFTAEAEHKHRDKFQGAVDVVMNRINGLLDPQYQFSDDLQSTGVRGTSRFI
;
A
#
# COMPACT_ATOMS: atom_id res chain seq x y z
N MET A 1 0.68 -3.88 -17.58
CA MET A 1 -0.33 -3.07 -16.86
C MET A 1 -1.00 -3.93 -15.80
N LEU A 2 -1.38 -3.35 -14.67
CA LEU A 2 -2.20 -4.01 -13.66
C LEU A 2 -3.68 -3.77 -13.97
N ASP A 3 -4.40 -4.83 -14.27
CA ASP A 3 -5.84 -4.86 -14.52
C ASP A 3 -6.50 -5.95 -13.66
N LEU A 4 -7.83 -6.00 -13.66
CA LEU A 4 -8.58 -7.00 -12.90
C LEU A 4 -8.27 -8.45 -13.31
N PRO A 5 -8.14 -8.80 -14.60
CA PRO A 5 -7.72 -10.13 -15.04
C PRO A 5 -6.33 -10.53 -14.50
N ARG A 6 -5.37 -9.63 -14.53
CA ARG A 6 -4.03 -9.88 -13.98
C ARG A 6 -4.07 -10.06 -12.46
N LEU A 7 -4.81 -9.18 -11.76
CA LEU A 7 -4.96 -9.26 -10.31
C LEU A 7 -5.57 -10.61 -9.87
N LYS A 8 -6.55 -11.13 -10.62
CA LYS A 8 -7.14 -12.45 -10.39
C LYS A 8 -6.18 -13.62 -10.63
N ARG A 9 -5.13 -13.44 -11.45
CA ARG A 9 -4.14 -14.47 -11.75
C ARG A 9 -2.96 -14.52 -10.77
N ILE A 10 -2.78 -13.50 -9.92
CA ILE A 10 -1.70 -13.50 -8.92
C ILE A 10 -1.87 -14.71 -8.01
N ARG A 11 -0.76 -15.45 -7.83
CA ARG A 11 -0.68 -16.61 -6.94
C ARG A 11 0.39 -16.36 -5.89
N LEU A 12 -0.01 -16.48 -4.63
CA LEU A 12 0.90 -16.37 -3.50
C LEU A 12 1.50 -17.74 -3.18
N MET A 13 2.73 -17.74 -2.72
CA MET A 13 3.46 -18.95 -2.35
C MET A 13 3.85 -18.89 -0.88
N LYS A 14 3.64 -19.99 -0.13
CA LYS A 14 4.08 -20.13 1.27
C LYS A 14 5.58 -19.85 1.44
N ARG A 15 6.41 -20.26 0.47
CA ARG A 15 7.84 -19.94 0.37
C ARG A 15 8.07 -19.24 -0.97
N PRO A 16 7.99 -17.91 -1.02
CA PRO A 16 8.14 -17.16 -2.25
C PRO A 16 9.52 -17.35 -2.86
N ILE A 17 9.60 -18.07 -3.98
CA ILE A 17 10.88 -18.39 -4.63
C ILE A 17 11.66 -17.13 -5.02
N GLY A 18 10.97 -16.07 -5.40
CA GLY A 18 11.58 -14.77 -5.70
C GLY A 18 12.26 -14.16 -4.48
N GLN A 19 11.66 -14.26 -3.27
CA GLN A 19 12.29 -13.76 -2.05
C GLN A 19 13.55 -14.56 -1.71
N VAL A 20 13.48 -15.89 -1.80
CA VAL A 20 14.63 -16.77 -1.53
C VAL A 20 15.75 -16.48 -2.53
N PHE A 21 15.44 -16.43 -3.82
CA PHE A 21 16.43 -16.15 -4.86
C PHE A 21 17.07 -14.77 -4.69
N PHE A 22 16.26 -13.72 -4.55
CA PHE A 22 16.72 -12.35 -4.34
C PHE A 22 17.52 -12.20 -3.04
N GLY A 23 17.06 -12.87 -1.98
CA GLY A 23 17.75 -12.92 -0.70
C GLY A 23 19.17 -13.49 -0.82
N HIS A 24 19.37 -14.58 -1.58
CA HIS A 24 20.68 -15.19 -1.77
C HIS A 24 21.56 -14.44 -2.77
N THR A 25 20.99 -13.96 -3.87
CA THR A 25 21.79 -13.42 -4.99
C THR A 25 22.08 -11.93 -4.88
N VAL A 26 21.20 -11.18 -4.23
CA VAL A 26 21.31 -9.71 -4.14
C VAL A 26 21.48 -9.24 -2.69
N LEU A 27 20.58 -9.63 -1.79
CA LEU A 27 20.58 -9.07 -0.43
C LEU A 27 21.73 -9.62 0.41
N MET A 28 21.97 -10.93 0.38
CA MET A 28 23.06 -11.53 1.15
C MET A 28 24.44 -10.98 0.75
N PRO A 29 24.82 -10.91 -0.55
CA PRO A 29 26.07 -10.27 -0.93
C PRO A 29 26.14 -8.79 -0.56
N SER A 30 25.04 -8.05 -0.74
CA SER A 30 24.97 -6.62 -0.41
C SER A 30 25.17 -6.32 1.07
N TYR A 31 24.75 -7.23 1.96
CA TYR A 31 24.82 -7.00 3.40
C TYR A 31 25.97 -7.71 4.09
N SER A 32 26.54 -8.78 3.51
CA SER A 32 27.63 -9.54 4.13
C SER A 32 29.01 -9.32 3.51
N ARG A 33 29.08 -8.87 2.26
CA ARG A 33 30.35 -8.78 1.50
C ARG A 33 30.70 -7.39 0.99
N LEU A 34 29.68 -6.56 0.71
CA LEU A 34 29.84 -5.18 0.25
C LEU A 34 29.70 -4.21 1.43
N PRO A 35 29.93 -2.96 1.27
CA PRO A 35 30.61 -1.93 2.05
C PRO A 35 30.31 -1.84 3.54
N GLY A 36 29.84 -2.90 4.17
CA GLY A 36 29.61 -2.90 5.61
C GLY A 36 28.34 -2.14 6.00
N VAL A 37 27.19 -2.70 5.62
CA VAL A 37 25.89 -2.25 6.18
C VAL A 37 25.67 -2.98 7.49
N ASP A 38 25.64 -2.22 8.59
CA ASP A 38 25.23 -2.77 9.90
C ASP A 38 23.70 -2.73 9.99
N ILE A 39 23.07 -3.91 10.06
CA ILE A 39 21.61 -4.03 10.18
C ILE A 39 21.31 -4.61 11.55
N GLN A 40 20.76 -3.78 12.43
CA GLN A 40 20.36 -4.13 13.78
C GLN A 40 18.84 -4.27 13.88
N ILE A 41 18.36 -5.27 14.66
CA ILE A 41 16.96 -5.40 15.03
C ILE A 41 16.88 -5.46 16.54
N GLU A 42 16.33 -4.43 17.13
CA GLU A 42 16.05 -4.35 18.57
C GLU A 42 14.62 -4.85 18.83
N GLY A 43 14.41 -5.62 19.88
CA GLY A 43 13.09 -6.11 20.28
C GLY A 43 12.52 -7.22 19.38
N ILE A 44 13.36 -8.01 18.72
CA ILE A 44 12.92 -9.09 17.81
C ILE A 44 12.04 -10.13 18.52
N ASP A 45 12.18 -10.29 19.82
CA ASP A 45 11.40 -11.23 20.65
C ASP A 45 9.96 -10.74 20.88
N ASN A 46 9.66 -9.49 20.57
CA ASN A 46 8.29 -8.97 20.55
C ASN A 46 7.45 -9.54 19.39
N ILE A 47 8.05 -10.19 18.41
CA ILE A 47 7.33 -10.70 17.25
C ILE A 47 6.66 -12.02 17.60
N PRO A 48 5.30 -12.10 17.59
CA PRO A 48 4.56 -13.34 17.85
C PRO A 48 4.84 -14.42 16.80
N ASP A 49 4.54 -15.68 17.14
CA ASP A 49 4.75 -16.79 16.22
C ASP A 49 3.70 -16.84 15.09
N GLU A 50 2.48 -16.35 15.34
CA GLU A 50 1.43 -16.26 14.31
C GLU A 50 1.74 -15.19 13.25
N PRO A 51 1.13 -15.31 12.06
CA PRO A 51 1.24 -14.29 11.01
C PRO A 51 0.71 -12.93 11.48
N VAL A 52 1.54 -11.90 11.34
CA VAL A 52 1.26 -10.53 11.80
C VAL A 52 1.26 -9.50 10.67
N ILE A 53 0.78 -8.31 10.98
CA ILE A 53 0.94 -7.13 10.12
C ILE A 53 2.05 -6.26 10.72
N TYR A 54 3.17 -6.15 10.02
CA TYR A 54 4.20 -5.17 10.34
C TYR A 54 3.78 -3.80 9.83
N ALA A 55 3.63 -2.83 10.71
CA ALA A 55 3.38 -1.44 10.38
C ALA A 55 4.69 -0.65 10.52
N MET A 56 5.24 -0.17 9.41
CA MET A 56 6.58 0.45 9.37
C MET A 56 6.52 1.83 8.74
N ASN A 57 7.35 2.78 9.21
CA ASN A 57 7.56 4.06 8.53
C ASN A 57 8.29 3.86 7.19
N HIS A 58 8.09 4.77 6.23
CA HIS A 58 8.56 4.65 4.85
C HIS A 58 9.46 5.83 4.45
N THR A 59 10.75 5.74 4.76
CA THR A 59 11.72 6.81 4.49
C THR A 59 12.28 6.78 3.08
N ASP A 60 12.49 5.58 2.53
CA ASP A 60 13.08 5.37 1.21
C ASP A 60 12.39 4.23 0.44
N ARG A 61 12.87 3.94 -0.77
CA ARG A 61 12.26 2.92 -1.64
C ARG A 61 12.49 1.49 -1.18
N PHE A 62 13.55 1.24 -0.41
CA PHE A 62 14.08 -0.11 -0.15
C PHE A 62 14.11 -0.48 1.33
N ASN A 63 13.61 0.37 2.21
CA ASN A 63 13.71 0.19 3.67
C ASN A 63 13.09 -1.10 4.22
N TYR A 64 12.28 -1.79 3.43
CA TYR A 64 11.75 -3.11 3.79
C TYR A 64 12.69 -4.28 3.43
N PHE A 65 13.64 -4.12 2.50
CA PHE A 65 14.54 -5.20 2.08
C PHE A 65 15.46 -5.71 3.21
N PRO A 66 16.18 -4.82 3.96
CA PRO A 66 17.01 -5.30 5.07
C PRO A 66 16.18 -5.97 6.16
N PHE A 67 14.97 -5.45 6.45
CA PHE A 67 14.06 -6.06 7.41
C PHE A 67 13.61 -7.46 6.97
N MET A 68 13.12 -7.61 5.73
CA MET A 68 12.72 -8.90 5.17
C MET A 68 13.87 -9.91 5.17
N TYR A 69 15.09 -9.46 4.80
CA TYR A 69 16.28 -10.30 4.83
C TYR A 69 16.58 -10.81 6.23
N LYS A 70 16.52 -9.94 7.24
CA LYS A 70 16.76 -10.33 8.64
C LYS A 70 15.67 -11.27 9.17
N MET A 71 14.39 -10.99 8.88
CA MET A 71 13.28 -11.86 9.27
C MET A 71 13.39 -13.25 8.67
N TRP A 72 13.74 -13.34 7.39
CA TRP A 72 14.02 -14.62 6.74
C TRP A 72 15.20 -15.36 7.40
N LYS A 73 16.31 -14.65 7.70
CA LYS A 73 17.51 -15.27 8.29
C LYS A 73 17.37 -15.66 9.75
N LEU A 74 16.67 -14.88 10.55
CA LEU A 74 16.60 -15.06 12.01
C LEU A 74 15.36 -15.83 12.47
N LYS A 75 14.26 -15.73 11.73
CA LYS A 75 12.94 -16.30 12.11
C LYS A 75 12.37 -17.24 11.04
N GLU A 76 13.04 -17.42 9.90
CA GLU A 76 12.54 -18.17 8.71
C GLU A 76 11.17 -17.69 8.21
N ARG A 77 10.85 -16.39 8.42
CA ARG A 77 9.56 -15.80 8.06
C ARG A 77 9.62 -15.12 6.70
N TYR A 78 8.55 -15.27 5.93
CA TYR A 78 8.37 -14.64 4.64
C TYR A 78 7.30 -13.56 4.75
N ILE A 79 7.55 -12.43 4.11
CA ILE A 79 6.73 -11.22 4.24
C ILE A 79 6.18 -10.83 2.88
N THR A 80 4.87 -10.66 2.76
CA THR A 80 4.25 -9.96 1.65
C THR A 80 4.26 -8.45 1.94
N VAL A 81 4.35 -7.63 0.90
CA VAL A 81 4.35 -6.17 1.06
C VAL A 81 3.26 -5.56 0.20
N TRP A 82 2.55 -4.57 0.73
CA TRP A 82 1.67 -3.75 -0.08
C TRP A 82 2.49 -2.82 -0.98
N VAL A 83 2.40 -3.00 -2.28
CA VAL A 83 3.14 -2.23 -3.27
C VAL A 83 2.20 -1.53 -4.25
N LYS A 84 2.58 -0.33 -4.71
CA LYS A 84 1.75 0.41 -5.69
C LYS A 84 1.61 -0.37 -6.99
N GLY A 85 0.40 -0.46 -7.53
CA GLY A 85 0.07 -1.18 -8.76
C GLY A 85 0.92 -0.80 -9.96
N LYS A 86 1.43 0.44 -10.03
CA LYS A 86 2.31 0.87 -11.11
C LYS A 86 3.61 0.04 -11.26
N TYR A 87 4.08 -0.60 -10.21
CA TYR A 87 5.26 -1.47 -10.32
C TYR A 87 5.00 -2.75 -11.13
N TYR A 88 3.73 -3.10 -11.33
CA TYR A 88 3.33 -4.23 -12.19
C TYR A 88 3.25 -3.87 -13.68
N GLU A 89 3.49 -2.62 -14.06
CA GLU A 89 3.43 -2.19 -15.47
C GLU A 89 4.64 -2.63 -16.26
N ASN A 90 5.82 -2.51 -15.67
CA ASN A 90 7.02 -3.06 -16.27
C ASN A 90 6.98 -4.60 -16.15
N PRO A 91 7.08 -5.37 -17.25
CA PRO A 91 6.98 -6.83 -17.22
C PRO A 91 8.00 -7.49 -16.29
N VAL A 92 9.23 -7.01 -16.25
CA VAL A 92 10.31 -7.57 -15.43
C VAL A 92 10.04 -7.30 -13.96
N VAL A 93 9.76 -6.04 -13.62
CA VAL A 93 9.46 -5.64 -12.24
C VAL A 93 8.17 -6.30 -11.75
N GLY A 94 7.13 -6.35 -12.59
CA GLY A 94 5.86 -6.98 -12.25
C GLY A 94 6.01 -8.49 -11.98
N THR A 95 6.77 -9.20 -12.83
CA THR A 95 7.09 -10.62 -12.59
C THR A 95 7.87 -10.81 -11.29
N PHE A 96 8.84 -9.96 -11.02
CA PHE A 96 9.56 -9.98 -9.75
C PHE A 96 8.62 -9.77 -8.55
N MET A 97 7.69 -8.81 -8.63
CA MET A 97 6.69 -8.56 -7.57
C MET A 97 5.78 -9.79 -7.35
N GLU A 98 5.36 -10.46 -8.41
CA GLU A 98 4.55 -11.69 -8.32
C GLU A 98 5.35 -12.85 -7.70
N LEU A 99 6.59 -13.08 -8.15
CA LEU A 99 7.49 -14.12 -7.62
C LEU A 99 7.89 -13.89 -6.16
N THR A 100 7.88 -12.64 -5.72
CA THR A 100 8.11 -12.27 -4.32
C THR A 100 6.84 -12.22 -3.48
N SER A 101 5.68 -12.62 -4.05
CA SER A 101 4.37 -12.64 -3.38
C SER A 101 3.95 -11.28 -2.81
N ASN A 102 4.29 -10.18 -3.48
CA ASN A 102 3.84 -8.85 -3.10
C ASN A 102 2.39 -8.61 -3.54
N LEU A 103 1.67 -7.76 -2.80
CA LEU A 103 0.26 -7.45 -3.03
C LEU A 103 0.12 -6.07 -3.68
N PRO A 104 -0.40 -5.96 -4.92
CA PRO A 104 -0.57 -4.67 -5.58
C PRO A 104 -1.76 -3.89 -5.03
N THR A 105 -1.49 -2.71 -4.49
CA THR A 105 -2.54 -1.76 -4.10
C THR A 105 -2.97 -0.91 -5.29
N VAL A 106 -4.27 -0.67 -5.39
CA VAL A 106 -4.89 0.17 -6.42
C VAL A 106 -5.57 1.37 -5.77
N SER A 107 -5.73 2.45 -6.50
CA SER A 107 -6.53 3.61 -6.09
C SER A 107 -7.38 4.09 -7.26
N ARG A 108 -8.47 4.80 -6.96
CA ARG A 108 -9.30 5.45 -7.99
C ARG A 108 -8.45 6.31 -8.94
N GLY A 109 -7.48 7.07 -8.41
CA GLY A 109 -6.57 7.87 -9.21
C GLY A 109 -5.69 7.06 -10.17
N TYR A 110 -5.28 5.85 -9.80
CA TYR A 110 -4.58 4.94 -10.71
C TYR A 110 -5.50 4.54 -11.89
N ILE A 111 -6.73 4.15 -11.59
CA ILE A 111 -7.71 3.71 -12.60
C ILE A 111 -8.01 4.86 -13.56
N ILE A 112 -8.34 6.04 -13.04
CA ILE A 112 -8.58 7.27 -13.84
C ILE A 112 -7.40 7.55 -14.78
N THR A 113 -6.18 7.59 -14.23
CA THR A 113 -4.99 7.93 -15.03
C THR A 113 -4.74 6.89 -16.13
N LYS A 114 -4.96 5.61 -15.83
CA LYS A 114 -4.74 4.54 -16.82
C LYS A 114 -5.82 4.53 -17.90
N ASP A 115 -7.07 4.63 -17.51
CA ASP A 115 -8.17 4.71 -18.48
C ASP A 115 -8.02 5.93 -19.40
N PHE A 116 -7.72 7.10 -18.83
CA PHE A 116 -7.46 8.31 -19.60
C PHE A 116 -6.31 8.11 -20.61
N THR A 117 -5.18 7.57 -20.13
CA THR A 117 -3.99 7.38 -20.99
C THR A 117 -4.23 6.37 -22.11
N LEU A 118 -5.01 5.29 -21.84
CA LEU A 118 -5.33 4.29 -22.84
C LEU A 118 -6.36 4.78 -23.86
N THR A 119 -7.27 5.66 -23.44
CA THR A 119 -8.36 6.16 -24.31
C THR A 119 -7.89 7.31 -25.20
N LEU A 120 -7.05 8.20 -24.67
CA LEU A 120 -6.65 9.45 -25.34
C LEU A 120 -5.17 9.48 -25.76
N GLU A 121 -4.43 8.39 -25.55
CA GLU A 121 -3.00 8.22 -25.91
C GLU A 121 -2.08 9.32 -25.37
N ARG A 122 -2.55 10.05 -24.35
CA ARG A 122 -1.80 11.08 -23.63
C ARG A 122 -2.10 11.04 -22.13
N ARG A 123 -1.26 11.70 -21.35
CA ARG A 123 -1.51 11.88 -19.91
C ARG A 123 -2.59 12.95 -19.68
N PRO A 124 -3.42 12.80 -18.65
CA PRO A 124 -4.26 13.91 -18.21
C PRO A 124 -3.39 15.07 -17.70
N THR A 125 -3.85 16.29 -17.95
CA THR A 125 -3.34 17.47 -17.26
C THR A 125 -3.74 17.41 -15.77
N GLU A 126 -3.13 18.24 -14.91
CA GLU A 126 -3.54 18.29 -13.51
C GLU A 126 -5.01 18.70 -13.35
N ALA A 127 -5.48 19.67 -14.14
CA ALA A 127 -6.87 20.11 -14.10
C ALA A 127 -7.84 18.99 -14.50
N GLU A 128 -7.57 18.28 -15.61
CA GLU A 128 -8.37 17.12 -16.02
C GLU A 128 -8.39 16.02 -14.96
N TYR A 129 -7.22 15.73 -14.37
CA TYR A 129 -7.12 14.72 -13.30
C TYR A 129 -7.90 15.13 -12.05
N ASP A 130 -7.77 16.39 -11.62
CA ASP A 130 -8.44 16.87 -10.42
C ASP A 130 -9.96 16.91 -10.61
N THR A 131 -10.45 17.33 -11.79
CA THR A 131 -11.87 17.28 -12.15
C THR A 131 -12.41 15.85 -12.14
N LEU A 132 -11.73 14.91 -12.82
CA LEU A 132 -12.14 13.49 -12.82
C LEU A 132 -12.07 12.87 -11.43
N ARG A 133 -11.09 13.26 -10.64
CA ARG A 133 -10.95 12.81 -9.27
C ARG A 133 -12.09 13.32 -8.38
N ALA A 134 -12.45 14.58 -8.51
CA ALA A 134 -13.59 15.16 -7.80
C ALA A 134 -14.90 14.46 -8.20
N LEU A 135 -15.15 14.29 -9.51
CA LEU A 135 -16.31 13.59 -10.04
C LEU A 135 -16.46 12.15 -9.47
N VAL A 136 -15.38 11.38 -9.47
CA VAL A 136 -15.40 9.99 -8.97
C VAL A 136 -15.52 9.93 -7.45
N ASN A 137 -14.94 10.86 -6.72
CA ASN A 137 -15.02 10.90 -5.27
C ASN A 137 -16.42 11.32 -4.79
N SER A 138 -17.05 12.35 -5.42
CA SER A 138 -18.40 12.78 -5.05
C SER A 138 -19.43 11.67 -5.26
N ALA A 139 -19.29 10.88 -6.33
CA ALA A 139 -20.17 9.73 -6.56
C ALA A 139 -19.93 8.56 -5.57
N ALA A 140 -18.79 8.55 -4.88
CA ALA A 140 -18.47 7.52 -3.87
C ALA A 140 -18.87 7.96 -2.45
N ASP A 141 -19.18 9.22 -2.24
CA ASP A 141 -19.56 9.76 -0.93
C ASP A 141 -21.07 9.84 -0.82
N PRO A 142 -21.72 9.05 0.06
CA PRO A 142 -23.18 9.06 0.20
C PRO A 142 -23.73 10.39 0.76
N ASP A 143 -22.90 11.22 1.41
CA ASP A 143 -23.32 12.50 1.99
C ASP A 143 -23.05 13.70 1.06
N GLU A 144 -22.19 13.56 0.05
CA GLU A 144 -22.09 14.56 -1.00
C GLU A 144 -23.32 14.44 -1.90
N ALA A 145 -24.33 15.29 -1.65
CA ALA A 145 -25.36 15.57 -2.66
C ALA A 145 -24.63 15.86 -3.98
N ALA A 146 -24.99 15.14 -5.06
CA ALA A 146 -24.34 15.17 -6.36
C ALA A 146 -23.93 16.61 -6.72
N SER A 147 -22.77 17.03 -6.24
CA SER A 147 -22.21 18.32 -6.58
C SER A 147 -21.97 18.25 -8.08
N THR A 148 -22.58 19.17 -8.83
CA THR A 148 -22.42 19.27 -10.27
C THR A 148 -20.96 19.65 -10.55
N VAL A 149 -20.09 18.65 -10.58
CA VAL A 149 -18.71 18.85 -11.03
C VAL A 149 -18.77 19.25 -12.49
N ASP A 150 -18.26 20.43 -12.82
CA ASP A 150 -18.18 20.89 -14.20
C ASP A 150 -17.19 20.02 -14.99
N THR A 151 -17.72 19.23 -15.90
CA THR A 151 -16.95 18.33 -16.78
C THR A 151 -16.66 18.94 -18.15
N SER A 152 -16.95 20.20 -18.39
CA SER A 152 -16.76 20.86 -19.70
C SER A 152 -15.30 20.83 -20.19
N GLY A 153 -14.35 20.77 -19.28
CA GLY A 153 -12.91 20.60 -19.58
C GLY A 153 -12.46 19.18 -19.82
N ILE A 154 -13.33 18.17 -19.72
CA ILE A 154 -12.99 16.77 -19.94
C ILE A 154 -13.28 16.37 -21.39
N PRO A 155 -12.35 15.71 -22.09
CA PRO A 155 -12.60 15.20 -23.43
C PRO A 155 -13.86 14.33 -23.48
N PRO A 156 -14.86 14.64 -24.35
CA PRO A 156 -16.11 13.90 -24.40
C PRO A 156 -15.94 12.40 -24.68
N GLU A 157 -14.90 12.01 -25.41
CA GLU A 157 -14.60 10.62 -25.74
C GLU A 157 -14.44 9.76 -24.48
N LEU A 158 -13.86 10.34 -23.40
CA LEU A 158 -13.67 9.63 -22.14
C LEU A 158 -15.00 9.28 -21.47
N LEU A 159 -16.00 10.16 -21.58
CA LEU A 159 -17.31 10.01 -20.93
C LEU A 159 -18.32 9.24 -21.77
N THR A 160 -18.17 9.22 -23.11
CA THR A 160 -19.19 8.74 -24.04
C THR A 160 -18.82 7.50 -24.84
N THR A 161 -17.55 7.05 -24.80
CA THR A 161 -17.10 5.92 -25.60
C THR A 161 -17.14 4.61 -24.82
N LYS A 162 -17.88 3.63 -25.37
CA LYS A 162 -17.89 2.27 -24.83
C LYS A 162 -16.52 1.61 -24.97
N ARG A 163 -16.01 1.03 -23.88
CA ARG A 163 -14.68 0.39 -23.83
C ARG A 163 -14.50 -0.53 -22.64
N ASP A 164 -13.38 -1.22 -22.59
CA ASP A 164 -12.90 -1.93 -21.42
C ASP A 164 -12.08 -0.98 -20.53
N ILE A 165 -12.44 -0.87 -19.25
CA ILE A 165 -11.68 -0.15 -18.24
C ILE A 165 -11.02 -1.17 -17.32
N LEU A 166 -9.76 -1.48 -17.55
CA LEU A 166 -8.93 -2.39 -16.75
C LEU A 166 -9.59 -3.76 -16.48
N GLY A 167 -10.28 -4.31 -17.48
CA GLY A 167 -10.92 -5.62 -17.40
C GLY A 167 -12.39 -5.59 -16.99
N VAL A 168 -13.02 -4.40 -16.98
CA VAL A 168 -14.46 -4.22 -16.75
C VAL A 168 -15.05 -3.39 -17.90
N GLN A 169 -16.17 -3.87 -18.46
CA GLN A 169 -16.82 -3.18 -19.59
C GLN A 169 -17.53 -1.91 -19.14
N PHE A 170 -17.19 -0.79 -19.75
CA PHE A 170 -17.89 0.48 -19.65
C PHE A 170 -18.83 0.67 -20.84
N ASP A 171 -20.09 0.94 -20.57
CA ASP A 171 -21.09 1.34 -21.57
C ASP A 171 -21.82 2.59 -21.07
N PRO A 172 -21.57 3.77 -21.66
CA PRO A 172 -22.16 5.04 -21.20
C PRO A 172 -23.69 5.11 -21.33
N ARG A 173 -24.32 4.15 -22.02
CA ARG A 173 -25.78 4.02 -22.07
C ARG A 173 -26.36 3.35 -20.83
N ARG A 174 -25.53 2.73 -19.99
CA ARG A 174 -25.96 1.91 -18.83
C ARG A 174 -25.51 2.48 -17.50
N GLN A 175 -24.41 3.22 -17.49
CA GLN A 175 -23.81 3.75 -16.28
C GLN A 175 -23.01 5.02 -16.59
N SER A 176 -22.86 5.88 -15.59
CA SER A 176 -21.97 7.04 -15.67
C SER A 176 -20.49 6.63 -15.65
N TYR A 177 -19.61 7.56 -15.98
CA TYR A 177 -18.16 7.32 -15.93
C TYR A 177 -17.67 7.10 -14.49
N GLU A 178 -18.15 7.92 -13.58
CA GLU A 178 -17.79 7.85 -12.15
C GLU A 178 -18.23 6.54 -11.52
N ASP A 179 -19.43 6.05 -11.86
CA ASP A 179 -19.91 4.73 -11.41
C ASP A 179 -19.04 3.60 -11.98
N ALA A 180 -18.66 3.71 -13.25
CA ALA A 180 -17.79 2.73 -13.88
C ALA A 180 -16.42 2.67 -13.18
N ILE A 181 -15.78 3.82 -12.88
CA ILE A 181 -14.49 3.87 -12.19
C ILE A 181 -14.61 3.31 -10.77
N ASN A 182 -15.66 3.68 -10.03
CA ASN A 182 -15.91 3.15 -8.69
C ASN A 182 -16.17 1.63 -8.74
N GLY A 183 -16.94 1.15 -9.71
CA GLY A 183 -17.17 -0.29 -9.91
C GLY A 183 -15.90 -1.09 -10.23
N VAL A 184 -15.00 -0.53 -11.05
CA VAL A 184 -13.67 -1.12 -11.31
C VAL A 184 -12.83 -1.14 -10.04
N PHE A 185 -12.82 -0.03 -9.30
CA PHE A 185 -12.09 0.06 -8.03
C PHE A 185 -12.57 -1.00 -7.04
N ASP A 186 -13.88 -1.12 -6.83
CA ASP A 186 -14.47 -2.10 -5.92
C ASP A 186 -14.16 -3.54 -6.34
N ALA A 187 -14.24 -3.83 -7.65
CA ALA A 187 -13.89 -5.17 -8.15
C ALA A 187 -12.42 -5.52 -7.91
N MET A 188 -11.51 -4.56 -8.11
CA MET A 188 -10.08 -4.73 -7.85
C MET A 188 -9.79 -4.84 -6.36
N MET A 189 -10.44 -4.04 -5.50
CA MET A 189 -10.25 -4.08 -4.06
C MET A 189 -10.80 -5.36 -3.43
N ARG A 190 -11.95 -5.87 -3.88
CA ARG A 190 -12.42 -7.20 -3.46
C ARG A 190 -11.39 -8.30 -3.76
N GLN A 191 -10.72 -8.24 -4.92
CA GLN A 191 -9.66 -9.20 -5.23
C GLN A 191 -8.41 -8.98 -4.36
N PHE A 192 -8.07 -7.73 -4.05
CA PHE A 192 -6.98 -7.39 -3.14
C PHE A 192 -7.24 -7.91 -1.71
N VAL A 193 -8.46 -7.79 -1.20
CA VAL A 193 -8.88 -8.36 0.10
C VAL A 193 -8.69 -9.88 0.12
N LYS A 194 -9.11 -10.58 -0.94
CA LYS A 194 -8.88 -12.04 -1.07
C LYS A 194 -7.40 -12.41 -1.08
N LEU A 195 -6.54 -11.60 -1.69
CA LEU A 195 -5.10 -11.84 -1.64
C LEU A 195 -4.51 -11.63 -0.23
N ASN A 196 -4.99 -10.64 0.51
CA ASN A 196 -4.60 -10.46 1.92
C ASN A 196 -5.02 -11.67 2.77
N GLU A 197 -6.26 -12.11 2.66
CA GLU A 197 -6.76 -13.31 3.34
C GLU A 197 -5.89 -14.52 3.01
N ARG A 198 -5.62 -14.73 1.70
CA ARG A 198 -4.78 -15.83 1.24
C ARG A 198 -3.35 -15.76 1.77
N SER A 199 -2.79 -14.57 1.96
CA SER A 199 -1.45 -14.42 2.54
C SER A 199 -1.41 -14.92 3.99
N PHE A 200 -2.42 -14.60 4.78
CA PHE A 200 -2.54 -15.06 6.17
C PHE A 200 -2.77 -16.58 6.26
N GLU A 201 -3.61 -17.15 5.39
CA GLU A 201 -3.80 -18.62 5.30
C GLU A 201 -2.50 -19.38 4.98
N LEU A 202 -1.63 -18.79 4.17
CA LEU A 202 -0.34 -19.37 3.83
C LEU A 202 0.72 -19.21 4.94
N GLY A 203 0.39 -18.50 6.01
CA GLY A 203 1.32 -18.22 7.10
C GLY A 203 2.34 -17.13 6.76
N LEU A 204 2.04 -16.25 5.80
CA LEU A 204 2.89 -15.12 5.45
C LEU A 204 2.57 -13.93 6.36
N ASP A 205 3.61 -13.20 6.75
CA ASP A 205 3.43 -11.88 7.34
C ASP A 205 3.08 -10.86 6.27
N LEU A 206 2.44 -9.78 6.70
CA LEU A 206 2.14 -8.65 5.84
C LEU A 206 2.92 -7.42 6.32
N LEU A 207 3.58 -6.71 5.42
CA LEU A 207 4.20 -5.42 5.71
C LEU A 207 3.44 -4.29 5.02
N VAL A 208 3.05 -3.32 5.80
CA VAL A 208 2.32 -2.13 5.35
C VAL A 208 3.04 -0.87 5.80
N PHE A 209 3.06 0.13 4.95
CA PHE A 209 3.49 1.48 5.27
C PHE A 209 2.25 2.35 5.51
N PRO A 210 1.80 2.55 6.75
CA PRO A 210 0.50 3.20 7.01
C PRO A 210 0.46 4.67 6.55
N GLN A 211 1.60 5.33 6.38
CA GLN A 211 1.67 6.68 5.80
C GLN A 211 1.32 6.75 4.29
N GLY A 212 1.32 5.62 3.58
CA GLY A 212 0.92 5.48 2.18
C GLY A 212 1.90 6.05 1.14
N THR A 213 2.74 7.01 1.50
CA THR A 213 3.78 7.61 0.64
C THR A 213 5.07 7.76 1.42
N ARG A 214 6.20 7.80 0.72
CA ARG A 214 7.51 8.01 1.35
C ARG A 214 7.63 9.44 1.87
N SER A 215 8.14 9.56 3.09
CA SER A 215 8.56 10.83 3.70
C SER A 215 9.61 10.55 4.77
N ILE A 216 10.53 11.48 5.00
CA ILE A 216 11.54 11.35 6.04
C ILE A 216 10.85 11.42 7.40
N ARG A 217 10.08 12.47 7.65
CA ARG A 217 9.29 12.60 8.87
C ARG A 217 7.95 11.87 8.76
N LEU A 218 7.47 11.37 9.87
CA LEU A 218 6.24 10.60 9.96
C LEU A 218 5.01 11.51 9.74
N PRO A 219 4.17 11.27 8.74
CA PRO A 219 2.91 11.99 8.55
C PRO A 219 1.76 11.24 9.24
N LYS A 220 0.55 11.76 9.12
CA LYS A 220 -0.68 11.07 9.54
C LYS A 220 -0.85 9.71 8.84
N GLY A 221 -1.33 8.71 9.58
CA GLY A 221 -1.63 7.37 9.04
C GLY A 221 -2.87 7.33 8.16
N ARG A 222 -2.90 6.38 7.23
CA ARG A 222 -4.04 6.09 6.34
C ARG A 222 -4.80 4.89 6.87
N ILE A 223 -6.11 4.93 6.81
CA ILE A 223 -7.01 3.94 7.42
C ILE A 223 -6.92 2.53 6.81
N GLY A 224 -6.55 2.40 5.54
CA GLY A 224 -6.67 1.14 4.79
C GLY A 224 -6.01 -0.09 5.43
N MET A 225 -4.91 0.10 6.18
CA MET A 225 -4.32 -1.00 6.94
C MET A 225 -5.27 -1.50 8.03
N MET A 226 -5.96 -0.59 8.71
CA MET A 226 -6.87 -0.94 9.79
C MET A 226 -8.12 -1.65 9.30
N GLU A 227 -8.59 -1.32 8.09
CA GLU A 227 -9.72 -2.03 7.50
C GLU A 227 -9.44 -3.53 7.36
N VAL A 228 -8.21 -3.90 6.96
CA VAL A 228 -7.78 -5.30 6.86
C VAL A 228 -7.46 -5.89 8.24
N ALA A 229 -6.72 -5.16 9.08
CA ALA A 229 -6.29 -5.66 10.38
C ALA A 229 -7.50 -5.99 11.28
N MET A 230 -8.48 -5.11 11.36
CA MET A 230 -9.68 -5.30 12.17
C MET A 230 -10.61 -6.38 11.59
N ARG A 231 -10.77 -6.42 10.24
CA ARG A 231 -11.59 -7.44 9.57
C ARG A 231 -11.12 -8.85 9.85
N TYR A 232 -9.80 -9.06 9.87
CA TYR A 232 -9.17 -10.37 10.10
C TYR A 232 -8.64 -10.55 11.52
N ARG A 233 -8.88 -9.61 12.43
CA ARG A 233 -8.40 -9.60 13.83
C ARG A 233 -6.91 -9.91 13.93
N LYS A 234 -6.10 -9.27 13.09
CA LYS A 234 -4.66 -9.53 13.04
C LYS A 234 -3.90 -8.65 14.01
N THR A 235 -2.94 -9.27 14.70
CA THR A 235 -1.95 -8.57 15.52
C THR A 235 -1.10 -7.65 14.65
N ILE A 236 -0.92 -6.41 15.08
CA ILE A 236 -0.08 -5.41 14.41
C ILE A 236 1.20 -5.26 15.20
N VAL A 237 2.35 -5.36 14.54
CA VAL A 237 3.67 -5.12 15.13
C VAL A 237 4.21 -3.81 14.58
N PRO A 238 4.28 -2.74 15.39
CA PRO A 238 4.83 -1.47 14.96
C PRO A 238 6.36 -1.57 14.84
N ILE A 239 6.91 -1.06 13.74
CA ILE A 239 8.34 -1.07 13.44
C ILE A 239 8.83 0.34 13.17
N GLY A 240 9.82 0.79 13.92
CA GLY A 240 10.57 2.01 13.64
C GLY A 240 11.81 1.69 12.81
N CYS A 241 11.85 2.15 11.56
CA CYS A 241 13.01 2.04 10.66
C CYS A 241 13.81 3.34 10.69
N ASN A 242 15.07 3.27 11.14
CA ASN A 242 15.97 4.41 11.33
C ASN A 242 17.22 4.24 10.47
N GLY A 243 17.66 5.29 9.77
CA GLY A 243 18.91 5.35 9.01
C GLY A 243 18.90 4.69 7.63
N CYS A 244 17.79 4.11 7.17
CA CYS A 244 17.75 3.38 5.91
C CYS A 244 17.89 4.31 4.69
N ASP A 245 17.33 5.51 4.73
CA ASP A 245 17.45 6.56 3.73
C ASP A 245 18.90 7.04 3.53
N LEU A 246 19.71 6.96 4.57
CA LEU A 246 21.16 7.27 4.51
C LEU A 246 21.96 6.16 3.82
N VAL A 247 21.49 4.93 3.88
CA VAL A 247 22.09 3.75 3.25
C VAL A 247 21.62 3.58 1.81
N TYR A 248 20.34 3.81 1.54
CA TYR A 248 19.73 3.71 0.21
C TYR A 248 19.43 5.10 -0.37
N THR A 249 20.45 5.77 -0.88
CA THR A 249 20.33 7.14 -1.41
C THR A 249 19.97 7.21 -2.91
N GLY A 250 19.94 6.06 -3.61
CA GLY A 250 19.74 6.00 -5.05
C GLY A 250 18.41 5.38 -5.49
N SER A 251 18.26 5.23 -6.80
CA SER A 251 17.10 4.57 -7.42
C SER A 251 17.26 3.05 -7.54
N LEU A 252 18.44 2.52 -7.34
CA LEU A 252 18.76 1.08 -7.37
C LEU A 252 18.90 0.53 -5.95
N PRO A 253 18.64 -0.78 -5.73
CA PRO A 253 18.75 -1.42 -4.43
C PRO A 253 20.21 -1.70 -4.03
N ILE A 254 21.09 -0.73 -4.22
CA ILE A 254 22.52 -0.80 -3.88
C ILE A 254 22.73 0.01 -2.61
N ALA A 255 23.08 -0.71 -1.55
CA ALA A 255 23.33 -0.11 -0.25
C ALA A 255 24.74 0.55 -0.20
N LYS A 256 24.83 1.69 0.46
CA LYS A 256 26.10 2.30 0.86
C LYS A 256 26.47 1.86 2.28
N LYS A 257 27.72 2.07 2.67
CA LYS A 257 28.17 1.87 4.04
C LYS A 257 27.32 2.72 5.01
N GLY A 258 26.84 2.11 6.09
CA GLY A 258 26.04 2.79 7.09
C GLY A 258 25.37 1.81 8.06
N ALA A 259 24.58 2.34 8.97
CA ALA A 259 23.81 1.57 9.94
C ALA A 259 22.31 1.74 9.70
N ILE A 260 21.56 0.65 9.85
CA ILE A 260 20.09 0.63 9.80
C ILE A 260 19.63 -0.04 11.10
N VAL A 261 18.80 0.67 11.84
CA VAL A 261 18.23 0.15 13.09
C VAL A 261 16.72 0.00 12.95
N TYR A 262 16.25 -1.24 13.07
CA TYR A 262 14.82 -1.54 13.19
C TYR A 262 14.49 -1.76 14.67
N ARG A 263 13.57 -0.96 15.21
CA ARG A 263 13.03 -1.16 16.55
C ARG A 263 11.65 -1.79 16.43
N VAL A 264 11.53 -2.98 16.99
CA VAL A 264 10.27 -3.74 17.04
C VAL A 264 9.54 -3.37 18.33
N GLY A 265 8.41 -2.71 18.21
CA GLY A 265 7.59 -2.31 19.35
C GLY A 265 6.75 -3.47 19.89
N THR A 266 6.09 -3.21 21.02
CA THR A 266 5.10 -4.13 21.59
C THR A 266 3.98 -4.39 20.59
N PRO A 267 3.61 -5.64 20.32
CA PRO A 267 2.47 -5.98 19.48
C PRO A 267 1.19 -5.32 19.97
N ILE A 268 0.35 -4.96 19.04
CA ILE A 268 -0.99 -4.42 19.28
C ILE A 268 -1.96 -5.50 18.82
N THR A 269 -2.63 -6.15 19.75
CA THR A 269 -3.63 -7.18 19.47
C THR A 269 -4.95 -6.54 19.07
N TYR A 270 -5.89 -7.34 18.56
CA TYR A 270 -7.25 -6.87 18.30
C TYR A 270 -7.89 -6.31 19.60
N ASP A 271 -7.70 -6.98 20.73
CA ASP A 271 -8.30 -6.60 22.01
C ASP A 271 -7.72 -5.30 22.59
N ASP A 272 -6.45 -4.98 22.29
CA ASP A 272 -5.84 -3.69 22.63
C ASP A 272 -6.50 -2.49 21.91
N LEU A 273 -7.26 -2.77 20.86
CA LEU A 273 -8.01 -1.78 20.07
C LEU A 273 -9.52 -1.83 20.35
N SER A 274 -9.93 -2.33 21.53
CA SER A 274 -11.35 -2.57 21.88
C SER A 274 -12.24 -1.32 21.74
N GLU A 275 -11.71 -0.13 21.99
CA GLU A 275 -12.42 1.14 21.79
C GLU A 275 -12.87 1.37 20.33
N PHE A 276 -12.13 0.79 19.39
CA PHE A 276 -12.37 0.94 17.94
C PHE A 276 -13.08 -0.28 17.33
N HIS A 277 -13.50 -1.27 18.10
CA HIS A 277 -14.14 -2.47 17.57
C HIS A 277 -15.39 -2.15 16.75
N ILE A 278 -15.51 -2.83 15.61
CA ILE A 278 -16.68 -2.81 14.74
C ILE A 278 -17.39 -4.15 14.92
N ASN A 279 -18.60 -4.08 15.52
CA ASN A 279 -19.36 -5.28 15.89
C ASN A 279 -20.28 -5.80 14.77
N GLU A 280 -20.26 -5.18 13.62
CA GLU A 280 -21.03 -5.57 12.45
C GLU A 280 -20.11 -5.96 11.28
N PRO A 281 -20.56 -6.86 10.40
CA PRO A 281 -19.79 -7.19 9.19
C PRO A 281 -19.60 -5.97 8.29
N TYR A 282 -18.42 -5.81 7.75
CA TYR A 282 -18.12 -4.81 6.74
C TYR A 282 -17.16 -5.39 5.68
N GLU A 283 -17.22 -4.84 4.49
CA GLU A 283 -16.27 -5.14 3.39
C GLU A 283 -15.16 -4.08 3.36
N PRO A 284 -13.89 -4.43 3.55
CA PRO A 284 -12.78 -3.46 3.50
C PRO A 284 -12.71 -2.72 2.17
N PHE A 285 -12.33 -1.45 2.21
CA PHE A 285 -12.14 -0.55 1.07
C PHE A 285 -13.41 -0.21 0.28
N THR A 286 -14.58 -0.42 0.86
CA THR A 286 -15.83 0.08 0.29
C THR A 286 -16.14 1.48 0.82
N ALA A 287 -16.79 2.30 -0.02
CA ALA A 287 -17.23 3.64 0.39
C ALA A 287 -18.13 3.57 1.64
N GLU A 288 -19.03 2.58 1.71
CA GLU A 288 -19.91 2.36 2.85
C GLU A 288 -19.11 2.11 4.15
N ALA A 289 -18.12 1.20 4.12
CA ALA A 289 -17.32 0.89 5.30
C ALA A 289 -16.46 2.09 5.73
N GLU A 290 -15.83 2.79 4.76
CA GLU A 290 -15.06 3.98 5.03
C GLU A 290 -15.92 5.10 5.63
N HIS A 291 -17.10 5.35 5.07
CA HIS A 291 -18.01 6.38 5.57
C HIS A 291 -18.49 6.06 7.00
N LYS A 292 -19.03 4.86 7.21
CA LYS A 292 -19.64 4.44 8.47
C LYS A 292 -18.66 4.28 9.63
N HIS A 293 -17.43 3.85 9.36
CA HIS A 293 -16.46 3.46 10.39
C HIS A 293 -15.16 4.26 10.35
N ARG A 294 -15.11 5.35 9.59
CA ARG A 294 -13.90 6.15 9.38
C ARG A 294 -13.21 6.56 10.67
N ASP A 295 -13.98 7.04 11.65
CA ASP A 295 -13.43 7.52 12.93
C ASP A 295 -12.81 6.37 13.71
N LYS A 296 -13.41 5.18 13.69
CA LYS A 296 -12.85 3.99 14.32
C LYS A 296 -11.56 3.53 13.65
N PHE A 297 -11.55 3.46 12.32
CA PHE A 297 -10.33 3.13 11.58
C PHE A 297 -9.23 4.17 11.81
N GLN A 298 -9.60 5.45 11.83
CA GLN A 298 -8.63 6.54 12.04
C GLN A 298 -8.08 6.51 13.45
N GLY A 299 -8.92 6.37 14.48
CA GLY A 299 -8.46 6.24 15.87
C GLY A 299 -7.51 5.05 16.06
N ALA A 300 -7.87 3.90 15.50
CA ALA A 300 -7.01 2.71 15.56
C ALA A 300 -5.66 2.90 14.83
N VAL A 301 -5.64 3.50 13.64
CA VAL A 301 -4.36 3.77 12.95
C VAL A 301 -3.53 4.83 13.69
N ASP A 302 -4.15 5.80 14.33
CA ASP A 302 -3.43 6.82 15.11
C ASP A 302 -2.72 6.19 16.33
N VAL A 303 -3.32 5.17 16.98
CA VAL A 303 -2.63 4.36 18.00
C VAL A 303 -1.39 3.70 17.42
N VAL A 304 -1.48 3.05 16.26
CA VAL A 304 -0.33 2.41 15.61
C VAL A 304 0.75 3.44 15.24
N MET A 305 0.35 4.59 14.68
CA MET A 305 1.29 5.65 14.29
C MET A 305 2.02 6.24 15.50
N ASN A 306 1.34 6.41 16.63
CA ASN A 306 1.96 6.85 17.87
C ASN A 306 2.98 5.83 18.39
N ARG A 307 2.70 4.53 18.27
CA ARG A 307 3.68 3.47 18.63
C ARG A 307 4.89 3.52 17.71
N ILE A 308 4.70 3.66 16.38
CA ILE A 308 5.82 3.82 15.44
C ILE A 308 6.64 5.07 15.80
N ASN A 309 5.98 6.21 16.05
CA ASN A 309 6.67 7.46 16.41
C ASN A 309 7.61 7.31 17.61
N GLY A 310 7.18 6.58 18.64
CA GLY A 310 8.00 6.29 19.82
C GLY A 310 9.22 5.39 19.56
N LEU A 311 9.29 4.72 18.41
CA LEU A 311 10.40 3.85 17.99
C LEU A 311 11.39 4.56 17.05
N LEU A 312 11.08 5.81 16.65
CA LEU A 312 11.88 6.57 15.70
C LEU A 312 12.86 7.52 16.38
N ASP A 313 14.02 7.69 15.75
CA ASP A 313 14.94 8.77 16.10
C ASP A 313 14.29 10.13 15.81
N PRO A 314 14.68 11.20 16.53
CA PRO A 314 13.98 12.51 16.45
C PRO A 314 13.78 13.07 15.05
N GLN A 315 14.73 12.85 14.11
CA GLN A 315 14.63 13.33 12.73
C GLN A 315 13.56 12.63 11.90
N TYR A 316 13.05 11.46 12.30
CA TYR A 316 12.04 10.67 11.62
C TYR A 316 10.66 10.77 12.26
N GLN A 317 10.57 11.35 13.46
CA GLN A 317 9.33 11.50 14.20
C GLN A 317 8.32 12.39 13.48
N PHE A 318 7.13 12.52 14.02
CA PHE A 318 6.03 13.26 13.42
C PHE A 318 6.46 14.62 12.85
N SER A 319 5.97 14.91 11.65
CA SER A 319 6.06 16.23 11.03
C SER A 319 5.07 17.20 11.71
N ASP A 320 5.44 18.48 11.80
CA ASP A 320 4.59 19.52 12.39
C ASP A 320 3.27 19.69 11.62
N ASP A 321 3.27 19.51 10.30
CA ASP A 321 2.08 19.62 9.47
C ASP A 321 1.33 18.30 9.26
N LEU A 322 1.81 17.18 9.78
CA LEU A 322 1.25 15.82 9.68
C LEU A 322 0.81 15.40 8.25
N GLN A 323 1.03 16.22 7.24
CA GLN A 323 0.68 15.94 5.85
C GLN A 323 1.86 15.34 5.10
N SER A 324 1.56 14.32 4.28
CA SER A 324 2.58 13.74 3.42
C SER A 324 2.96 14.71 2.30
N THR A 325 4.23 15.03 2.21
CA THR A 325 4.82 15.80 1.09
C THR A 325 5.10 14.96 -0.14
N GLY A 326 4.63 13.70 -0.17
CA GLY A 326 4.84 12.78 -1.28
C GLY A 326 4.38 13.33 -2.64
N VAL A 327 4.81 12.67 -3.72
CA VAL A 327 4.46 13.05 -5.09
C VAL A 327 2.94 13.16 -5.25
N ARG A 328 2.45 14.28 -5.79
CA ARG A 328 1.03 14.58 -6.05
C ARG A 328 0.72 14.47 -7.54
N GLY A 329 -0.58 14.54 -7.87
CA GLY A 329 -1.07 14.54 -9.24
C GLY A 329 -0.85 13.22 -9.99
N THR A 330 -0.91 13.28 -11.32
CA THR A 330 -0.82 12.10 -12.23
C THR A 330 0.53 11.43 -12.20
N SER A 331 1.61 12.15 -11.92
CA SER A 331 2.98 11.63 -11.82
C SER A 331 3.15 10.54 -10.74
N ARG A 332 2.17 10.38 -9.83
CA ARG A 332 2.15 9.29 -8.83
C ARG A 332 1.94 7.92 -9.45
N PHE A 333 1.32 7.84 -10.62
CA PHE A 333 0.82 6.61 -11.24
C PHE A 333 1.57 6.21 -12.51
N ILE A 334 2.49 7.05 -12.95
CA ILE A 334 3.22 6.89 -14.21
C ILE A 334 4.72 6.73 -13.95
#